data_b515d7774568640701bc99d204cfa848
#
_entry.id   b515d7774568640701bc99d204cfa848
#
_cell.length_a   1.000
_cell.length_b   1.000
_cell.length_c   1.000
_cell.angle_alpha   90.00
_cell.angle_beta   90.00
_cell.angle_gamma   90.00
#
_symmetry.space_group_name_H-M   'P 1'
#
loop_
_entity.id
_entity.type
_entity.pdbx_description
1 polymer ?
#
loop_
_entity_poly.entity_id
_entity_poly.type
_entity_poly.pdbx_seq_one_letter_code
_entity_poly.pdbx_strand_id
1 'polypeptide(L)'
;MDERAAVPCRRIPDGALEPADPTPGMSRQMAEHSEGMWTGTVDTEPGAVTGWHHHGDHETTLYIVSGTFRLESGPGGAEVVEARPGDFVRVPAGAVHRESNPGRQPSRAVIVRCGSGAPTVNVDGPAVDRA
;
A
#
# COMPACT_ATOMS: atom_id res chain seq x y z
N MET A 1 -24.61 20.78 22.40
CA MET A 1 -24.42 19.95 21.22
C MET A 1 -22.95 20.00 20.83
N ASP A 2 -22.40 18.85 20.46
CA ASP A 2 -21.02 18.76 20.00
C ASP A 2 -20.91 19.33 18.57
N GLU A 3 -20.07 20.33 18.39
CA GLU A 3 -19.86 20.96 17.07
C GLU A 3 -19.39 19.97 16.01
N ARG A 4 -18.64 18.93 16.42
CA ARG A 4 -18.16 17.91 15.48
C ARG A 4 -19.29 17.14 14.83
N ALA A 5 -20.45 17.05 15.46
CA ALA A 5 -21.61 16.38 14.89
C ALA A 5 -22.16 17.11 13.65
N ALA A 6 -21.79 18.38 13.44
CA ALA A 6 -22.23 19.18 12.30
C ALA A 6 -21.24 19.15 11.12
N VAL A 7 -20.10 18.48 11.26
CA VAL A 7 -19.13 18.36 10.16
C VAL A 7 -19.69 17.42 9.10
N PRO A 8 -19.82 17.89 7.83
CA PRO A 8 -20.41 17.05 6.78
C PRO A 8 -19.45 15.96 6.32
N CYS A 9 -20.04 14.86 5.89
CA CYS A 9 -19.33 13.90 5.06
C CYS A 9 -19.14 14.50 3.67
N ARG A 10 -18.08 14.08 2.98
CA ARG A 10 -17.87 14.57 1.61
C ARG A 10 -17.43 13.44 0.69
N ARG A 11 -17.76 13.59 -0.56
CA ARG A 11 -17.37 12.68 -1.62
C ARG A 11 -16.06 13.19 -2.25
N ILE A 12 -15.15 12.26 -2.51
CA ILE A 12 -13.93 12.53 -3.25
C ILE A 12 -14.05 11.74 -4.55
N PRO A 13 -14.42 12.40 -5.66
CA PRO A 13 -14.60 11.70 -6.93
C PRO A 13 -13.26 11.23 -7.50
N ASP A 14 -13.32 10.21 -8.34
CA ASP A 14 -12.14 9.64 -9.00
C ASP A 14 -11.29 10.72 -9.69
N GLY A 15 -11.90 11.64 -10.37
CA GLY A 15 -11.20 12.72 -11.07
C GLY A 15 -10.52 13.75 -10.18
N ALA A 16 -10.76 13.71 -8.86
CA ALA A 16 -10.12 14.61 -7.90
C ALA A 16 -8.87 14.00 -7.24
N LEU A 17 -8.56 12.75 -7.51
CA LEU A 17 -7.35 12.13 -6.99
C LEU A 17 -6.11 12.80 -7.59
N GLU A 18 -5.08 12.95 -6.79
CA GLU A 18 -3.84 13.62 -7.20
C GLU A 18 -2.69 12.61 -7.29
N PRO A 19 -1.79 12.77 -8.28
CA PRO A 19 -0.62 11.92 -8.36
C PRO A 19 0.21 11.99 -7.08
N ALA A 20 0.69 10.85 -6.62
CA ALA A 20 1.60 10.71 -5.49
C ALA A 20 2.93 10.13 -5.97
N ASP A 21 3.86 9.94 -5.05
CA ASP A 21 5.22 9.53 -5.38
C ASP A 21 5.26 8.26 -6.23
N PRO A 22 5.91 8.30 -7.40
CA PRO A 22 5.96 7.15 -8.28
C PRO A 22 7.02 6.14 -7.85
N THR A 23 6.76 4.88 -8.21
CA THR A 23 7.76 3.81 -8.20
C THR A 23 7.78 3.24 -9.62
N PRO A 24 8.91 2.80 -10.18
CA PRO A 24 8.91 2.21 -11.51
C PRO A 24 7.88 1.07 -11.63
N GLY A 25 7.01 1.17 -12.63
CA GLY A 25 5.92 0.22 -12.86
C GLY A 25 4.72 0.37 -11.95
N MET A 26 4.73 1.35 -11.05
CA MET A 26 3.62 1.62 -10.13
C MET A 26 3.24 3.10 -10.17
N SER A 27 1.95 3.37 -10.25
CA SER A 27 1.41 4.73 -10.16
C SER A 27 0.48 4.83 -8.97
N ARG A 28 0.75 5.79 -8.11
CA ARG A 28 -0.08 6.06 -6.93
C ARG A 28 -0.84 7.34 -7.12
N GLN A 29 -2.07 7.35 -6.61
CA GLN A 29 -2.90 8.54 -6.55
C GLN A 29 -3.41 8.70 -5.13
N MET A 30 -3.36 9.93 -4.63
CA MET A 30 -3.84 10.27 -3.30
C MET A 30 -5.27 10.73 -3.39
N ALA A 31 -6.15 10.16 -2.58
CA ALA A 31 -7.52 10.62 -2.42
C ALA A 31 -7.61 11.65 -1.29
N GLU A 32 -7.06 11.33 -0.15
CA GLU A 32 -7.18 12.14 1.05
C GLU A 32 -6.02 11.86 1.99
N HIS A 33 -5.56 12.89 2.70
CA HIS A 33 -4.70 12.67 3.84
C HIS A 33 -5.08 13.62 4.96
N SER A 34 -4.88 13.16 6.17
CA SER A 34 -5.04 13.95 7.39
C SER A 34 -3.91 13.58 8.32
N GLU A 35 -3.89 14.16 9.49
CA GLU A 35 -2.90 13.76 10.48
C GLU A 35 -3.09 12.28 10.82
N GLY A 36 -2.08 11.49 10.55
CA GLY A 36 -2.06 10.07 10.88
C GLY A 36 -2.75 9.13 9.90
N MET A 37 -3.32 9.64 8.79
CA MET A 37 -3.95 8.75 7.80
C MET A 37 -3.74 9.23 6.37
N TRP A 38 -3.45 8.30 5.49
CA TRP A 38 -3.33 8.53 4.05
C TRP A 38 -4.16 7.48 3.30
N THR A 39 -4.94 7.92 2.33
CA THR A 39 -5.74 7.02 1.50
C THR A 39 -5.54 7.33 0.02
N GLY A 40 -5.56 6.29 -0.79
CA GLY A 40 -5.40 6.44 -2.22
C GLY A 40 -5.46 5.10 -2.95
N THR A 41 -4.91 5.09 -4.14
CA THR A 41 -4.86 3.90 -4.99
C THR A 41 -3.44 3.68 -5.49
N VAL A 42 -3.15 2.44 -5.86
CA VAL A 42 -1.94 2.08 -6.58
C VAL A 42 -2.30 1.19 -7.76
N ASP A 43 -1.79 1.55 -8.93
CA ASP A 43 -1.86 0.73 -10.13
C ASP A 43 -0.47 0.16 -10.39
N THR A 44 -0.39 -1.14 -10.60
CA THR A 44 0.88 -1.85 -10.81
C THR A 44 0.85 -2.55 -12.16
N GLU A 45 1.84 -2.23 -13.00
CA GLU A 45 1.96 -2.84 -14.32
C GLU A 45 2.32 -4.32 -14.22
N PRO A 46 1.90 -5.14 -15.21
CA PRO A 46 2.32 -6.53 -15.27
C PRO A 46 3.84 -6.65 -15.26
N GLY A 47 4.35 -7.55 -14.44
CA GLY A 47 5.79 -7.81 -14.35
C GLY A 47 6.57 -6.84 -13.46
N ALA A 48 5.93 -5.78 -12.96
CA ALA A 48 6.62 -4.85 -12.06
C ALA A 48 6.93 -5.52 -10.73
N VAL A 49 8.11 -5.21 -10.20
CA VAL A 49 8.59 -5.69 -8.88
C VAL A 49 9.28 -4.53 -8.18
N THR A 50 8.89 -4.25 -6.95
CA THR A 50 9.55 -3.21 -6.15
C THR A 50 10.84 -3.75 -5.54
N GLY A 51 11.67 -2.83 -5.01
CA GLY A 51 12.71 -3.21 -4.07
C GLY A 51 12.13 -3.59 -2.70
N TRP A 52 12.97 -4.10 -1.84
CA TRP A 52 12.61 -4.37 -0.46
C TRP A 52 12.50 -3.07 0.33
N HIS A 53 11.44 -2.93 1.11
CA HIS A 53 11.19 -1.72 1.89
C HIS A 53 10.24 -2.01 3.05
N HIS A 54 10.14 -1.05 3.96
CA HIS A 54 9.12 -1.04 4.99
C HIS A 54 8.58 0.39 5.12
N HIS A 55 7.53 0.55 5.90
CA HIS A 55 6.86 1.84 6.07
C HIS A 55 7.01 2.42 7.48
N GLY A 56 8.11 2.07 8.17
CA GLY A 56 8.38 2.56 9.51
C GLY A 56 7.25 2.19 10.47
N ASP A 57 6.73 3.18 11.17
CA ASP A 57 5.63 2.99 12.12
C ASP A 57 4.25 2.97 11.47
N HIS A 58 4.16 3.12 10.15
CA HIS A 58 2.89 3.06 9.46
C HIS A 58 2.38 1.62 9.35
N GLU A 59 1.08 1.48 9.53
CA GLU A 59 0.35 0.26 9.19
C GLU A 59 -0.42 0.50 7.91
N THR A 60 -0.41 -0.46 7.02
CA THR A 60 -1.08 -0.35 5.72
C THR A 60 -2.05 -1.50 5.55
N THR A 61 -3.24 -1.17 5.05
CA THR A 61 -4.21 -2.15 4.56
C THR A 61 -4.46 -1.87 3.10
N LEU A 62 -4.41 -2.92 2.29
CA LEU A 62 -4.72 -2.86 0.87
C LEU A 62 -6.02 -3.59 0.61
N TYR A 63 -6.81 -3.10 -0.32
CA TYR A 63 -7.95 -3.81 -0.86
C TYR A 63 -7.78 -3.95 -2.37
N ILE A 64 -7.77 -5.18 -2.87
CA ILE A 64 -7.52 -5.45 -4.28
C ILE A 64 -8.80 -5.25 -5.07
N VAL A 65 -8.76 -4.30 -6.01
CA VAL A 65 -9.90 -3.95 -6.86
C VAL A 65 -9.89 -4.80 -8.12
N SER A 66 -8.71 -4.95 -8.74
CA SER A 66 -8.58 -5.69 -9.99
C SER A 66 -7.17 -6.25 -10.14
N GLY A 67 -7.04 -7.28 -10.95
CA GLY A 67 -5.76 -7.94 -11.20
C GLY A 67 -5.27 -8.77 -10.02
N THR A 68 -3.98 -9.10 -10.03
CA THR A 68 -3.32 -9.90 -9.01
C THR A 68 -2.20 -9.10 -8.37
N PHE A 69 -2.04 -9.23 -7.07
CA PHE A 69 -1.02 -8.54 -6.33
C PHE A 69 -0.27 -9.52 -5.43
N ARG A 70 1.06 -9.52 -5.52
CA ARG A 70 1.90 -10.41 -4.72
C ARG A 70 2.76 -9.61 -3.76
N LEU A 71 2.85 -10.08 -2.52
CA LEU A 71 3.77 -9.55 -1.53
C LEU A 71 4.63 -10.66 -0.98
N GLU A 72 5.90 -10.37 -0.85
CA GLU A 72 6.87 -11.27 -0.22
C GLU A 72 7.36 -10.61 1.05
N SER A 73 7.40 -11.35 2.15
CA SER A 73 7.80 -10.84 3.46
C SER A 73 8.27 -11.99 4.36
N GLY A 74 8.45 -11.69 5.64
CA GLY A 74 8.89 -12.67 6.61
C GLY A 74 10.37 -13.00 6.48
N PRO A 75 10.89 -13.94 7.25
CA PRO A 75 12.32 -14.30 7.24
C PRO A 75 12.79 -14.71 5.84
N GLY A 76 13.80 -13.99 5.34
CA GLY A 76 14.34 -14.22 3.99
C GLY A 76 13.35 -13.95 2.85
N GLY A 77 12.19 -13.36 3.14
CA GLY A 77 11.15 -13.13 2.12
C GLY A 77 10.37 -14.38 1.75
N ALA A 78 10.38 -15.39 2.58
CA ALA A 78 9.79 -16.70 2.26
C ALA A 78 8.28 -16.75 2.38
N GLU A 79 7.67 -15.78 3.06
CA GLU A 79 6.22 -15.72 3.17
C GLU A 79 5.65 -14.99 1.95
N VAL A 80 4.95 -15.72 1.11
CA VAL A 80 4.37 -15.19 -0.13
C VAL A 80 2.87 -15.11 -0.01
N VAL A 81 2.33 -13.90 -0.23
CA VAL A 81 0.89 -13.65 -0.28
C VAL A 81 0.54 -13.27 -1.70
N GLU A 82 -0.41 -13.97 -2.31
CA GLU A 82 -1.03 -13.55 -3.56
C GLU A 82 -2.48 -13.18 -3.29
N ALA A 83 -2.82 -11.95 -3.61
CA ALA A 83 -4.15 -11.42 -3.38
C ALA A 83 -4.88 -11.18 -4.69
N ARG A 84 -6.18 -11.39 -4.67
CA ARG A 84 -7.10 -11.30 -5.81
C ARG A 84 -8.18 -10.25 -5.52
N PRO A 85 -8.93 -9.82 -6.53
CA PRO A 85 -10.03 -8.87 -6.30
C PRO A 85 -10.95 -9.33 -5.17
N GLY A 86 -11.20 -8.40 -4.24
CA GLY A 86 -11.99 -8.67 -3.04
C GLY A 86 -11.17 -9.00 -1.80
N ASP A 87 -9.90 -9.30 -1.94
CA ASP A 87 -9.04 -9.60 -0.79
C ASP A 87 -8.50 -8.35 -0.13
N PHE A 88 -8.34 -8.41 1.17
CA PHE A 88 -7.58 -7.44 1.92
C PHE A 88 -6.18 -8.00 2.20
N VAL A 89 -5.19 -7.12 2.21
CA VAL A 89 -3.83 -7.45 2.61
C VAL A 89 -3.39 -6.48 3.69
N ARG A 90 -2.83 -7.01 4.76
CA ARG A 90 -2.29 -6.20 5.83
C ARG A 90 -0.78 -6.19 5.79
N VAL A 91 -0.19 -5.01 5.86
CA VAL A 91 1.25 -4.80 6.01
C VAL A 91 1.48 -4.16 7.38
N PRO A 92 1.93 -4.94 8.38
CA PRO A 92 2.16 -4.40 9.72
C PRO A 92 3.30 -3.38 9.75
N ALA A 93 3.33 -2.56 10.78
CA ALA A 93 4.42 -1.62 11.00
C ALA A 93 5.76 -2.36 10.99
N GLY A 94 6.74 -1.78 10.31
CA GLY A 94 8.09 -2.32 10.22
C GLY A 94 8.27 -3.56 9.35
N ALA A 95 7.19 -4.11 8.78
CA ALA A 95 7.29 -5.31 7.95
C ALA A 95 8.05 -5.03 6.66
N VAL A 96 9.23 -5.62 6.53
CA VAL A 96 10.02 -5.54 5.30
C VAL A 96 9.38 -6.45 4.25
N HIS A 97 9.08 -5.87 3.10
CA HIS A 97 8.39 -6.59 2.04
C HIS A 97 8.77 -6.04 0.67
N ARG A 98 8.41 -6.78 -0.36
CA ARG A 98 8.40 -6.27 -1.73
C ARG A 98 7.10 -6.68 -2.40
N GLU A 99 6.69 -5.88 -3.36
CA GLU A 99 5.43 -6.00 -4.05
C GLU A 99 5.67 -6.28 -5.53
N SER A 100 4.78 -7.07 -6.12
CA SER A 100 4.87 -7.37 -7.55
C SER A 100 3.50 -7.66 -8.14
N ASN A 101 3.43 -7.58 -9.46
CA ASN A 101 2.28 -8.03 -10.22
C ASN A 101 2.73 -9.20 -11.12
N PRO A 102 2.48 -10.43 -10.72
CA PRO A 102 2.88 -11.60 -11.51
C PRO A 102 1.91 -11.91 -12.65
N GLY A 103 0.80 -11.17 -12.74
CA GLY A 103 -0.22 -11.38 -13.75
C GLY A 103 0.12 -10.77 -15.11
N ARG A 104 -0.83 -10.85 -16.03
CA ARG A 104 -0.70 -10.30 -17.38
C ARG A 104 -1.47 -9.00 -17.57
N GLN A 105 -2.25 -8.60 -16.58
CA GLN A 105 -3.05 -7.39 -16.60
C GLN A 105 -2.58 -6.45 -15.50
N PRO A 106 -2.77 -5.14 -15.64
CA PRO A 106 -2.51 -4.21 -14.55
C PRO A 106 -3.35 -4.60 -13.33
N SER A 107 -2.80 -4.38 -12.14
CA SER A 107 -3.55 -4.55 -10.90
C SER A 107 -3.83 -3.20 -10.28
N ARG A 108 -4.94 -3.10 -9.57
CA ARG A 108 -5.30 -1.90 -8.81
C ARG A 108 -5.65 -2.28 -7.39
N ALA A 109 -5.12 -1.53 -6.44
CA ALA A 109 -5.47 -1.67 -5.04
C ALA A 109 -5.79 -0.31 -4.43
N VAL A 110 -6.69 -0.32 -3.46
CA VAL A 110 -6.92 0.82 -2.57
C VAL A 110 -5.95 0.69 -1.41
N ILE A 111 -5.35 1.80 -1.00
CA ILE A 111 -4.40 1.87 0.09
C ILE A 111 -5.01 2.70 1.22
N VAL A 112 -4.99 2.16 2.43
CA VAL A 112 -5.25 2.91 3.66
C VAL A 112 -4.02 2.75 4.55
N ARG A 113 -3.35 3.86 4.83
CA ARG A 113 -2.12 3.87 5.63
C ARG A 113 -2.29 4.77 6.84
N CYS A 114 -2.02 4.24 8.01
CA CYS A 114 -2.12 4.96 9.27
C CYS A 114 -0.78 4.96 9.99
N GLY A 115 -0.41 6.09 10.57
CA GLY A 115 0.83 6.21 11.31
C GLY A 115 1.52 7.55 11.07
N SER A 116 2.78 7.62 11.47
CA SER A 116 3.59 8.83 11.37
C SER A 116 5.03 8.48 11.01
N GLY A 117 5.82 9.47 10.68
CA GLY A 117 7.21 9.32 10.31
C GLY A 117 7.41 9.08 8.81
N ALA A 118 8.56 8.57 8.44
CA ALA A 118 8.90 8.33 7.05
C ALA A 118 7.96 7.31 6.42
N PRO A 119 7.35 7.62 5.26
CA PRO A 119 6.38 6.73 4.64
C PRO A 119 7.01 5.48 4.03
N THR A 120 8.27 5.54 3.65
CA THR A 120 8.97 4.42 3.04
C THR A 120 10.45 4.45 3.40
N VAL A 121 10.97 3.31 3.81
CA VAL A 121 12.39 3.11 4.11
C VAL A 121 12.88 1.93 3.27
N ASN A 122 13.78 2.21 2.34
CA ASN A 122 14.37 1.18 1.49
C ASN A 122 15.45 0.41 2.24
N VAL A 123 15.48 -0.89 2.06
CA VAL A 123 16.44 -1.80 2.71
C VAL A 123 16.94 -2.83 1.72
N ASP A 124 17.99 -3.57 2.08
CA ASP A 124 18.57 -4.59 1.19
C ASP A 124 17.71 -5.86 1.11
N GLY A 125 16.93 -6.11 2.13
CA GLY A 125 16.05 -7.26 2.19
C GLY A 125 15.66 -7.59 3.62
N PRO A 126 14.73 -8.53 3.82
CA PRO A 126 14.37 -8.97 5.15
C PRO A 126 15.47 -9.83 5.74
N ALA A 127 15.60 -9.79 7.07
CA ALA A 127 16.49 -10.68 7.75
C ALA A 127 16.10 -12.15 7.50
N VAL A 128 17.08 -13.02 7.36
CA VAL A 128 16.85 -14.46 7.21
C VAL A 128 16.70 -15.15 8.55
N ASP A 129 17.15 -14.49 9.60
CA ASP A 129 17.17 -15.00 10.96
C ASP A 129 16.40 -14.04 11.87
N ARG A 130 15.82 -14.57 12.93
CA ARG A 130 15.08 -13.79 13.90
C ARG A 130 15.85 -13.46 15.15
N ALA A 131 17.09 -13.76 15.16
CA ALA A 131 17.93 -13.66 16.34
C ALA A 131 17.49 -12.63 17.38
#